data_40193b29ddd26e14d73cda596d17293e
#
_entry.id   40193b29ddd26e14d73cda596d17293e
#
_cell.length_a   1.000
_cell.length_b   1.000
_cell.length_c   1.000
_cell.angle_alpha   90.00
_cell.angle_beta   90.00
_cell.angle_gamma   90.00
#
_symmetry.space_group_name_H-M   'P 1'
#
loop_
_entity.id
_entity.type
_entity.pdbx_description
1 polymer ?
#
loop_
_entity_poly.entity_id
_entity_poly.type
_entity_poly.pdbx_seq_one_letter_code
_entity_poly.pdbx_strand_id
1 'polypeptide(L)'
;MFFRESIYLSEIFRMTELSLFLAVTQNVFFSPELIRRLADRHLGVGFDQLLVVEPPYDPDLDFHYRIFNADGSEVSQCGNGARCFARFVRLKGLTNKRDIRVSTANGRMVLSVTEDDLVRVNMGEPNFEPSQVPFRANKAEKTYIMRAAEQTVLCGVVSMGNPHCVIQVDDVDTAAVETLGPVMESHERFPERANIG
;
A
#
# COMPACT_ATOMS: atom_id res chain seq x y z
N MET A 1 25.76 13.67 4.54
CA MET A 1 25.53 13.45 5.99
C MET A 1 24.04 13.60 6.32
N PHE A 2 23.14 12.94 5.55
CA PHE A 2 21.68 13.25 5.56
C PHE A 2 20.77 12.05 5.84
N PHE A 3 21.29 10.86 6.18
CA PHE A 3 20.46 9.65 6.32
C PHE A 3 20.61 8.96 7.69
N ARG A 4 20.70 9.71 8.78
CA ARG A 4 20.88 9.13 10.12
C ARG A 4 19.62 8.52 10.75
N GLU A 5 18.45 8.59 10.11
CA GLU A 5 17.19 8.11 10.71
C GLU A 5 16.31 7.26 9.77
N SER A 6 16.89 6.52 8.85
CA SER A 6 16.14 5.46 8.17
C SER A 6 16.11 4.24 9.07
N ILE A 7 14.92 3.81 9.48
CA ILE A 7 14.76 2.52 10.14
C ILE A 7 14.29 1.52 9.10
N TYR A 8 15.09 0.48 8.89
CA TYR A 8 14.66 -0.71 8.19
C TYR A 8 13.67 -1.46 9.07
N LEU A 9 12.41 -1.56 8.65
CA LEU A 9 11.38 -2.39 9.28
C LEU A 9 11.15 -3.68 8.48
N SER A 10 12.22 -4.28 7.96
CA SER A 10 12.16 -5.56 7.21
C SER A 10 11.63 -6.73 8.02
N GLU A 11 11.66 -6.65 9.34
CA GLU A 11 11.19 -7.74 10.22
C GLU A 11 9.66 -7.80 10.39
N ILE A 12 8.93 -6.76 10.01
CA ILE A 12 7.48 -6.69 10.26
C ILE A 12 6.66 -7.26 9.09
N PHE A 13 7.21 -7.24 7.88
CA PHE A 13 6.51 -7.75 6.69
C PHE A 13 7.51 -8.47 5.76
N ARG A 14 7.38 -9.79 5.67
CA ARG A 14 8.24 -10.65 4.84
C ARG A 14 8.13 -10.42 3.32
N MET A 15 7.25 -9.52 2.86
CA MET A 15 6.92 -9.38 1.43
C MET A 15 7.23 -8.01 0.82
N THR A 16 7.58 -6.99 1.62
CA THR A 16 7.83 -5.64 1.09
C THR A 16 8.87 -4.93 1.94
N GLU A 17 9.98 -4.51 1.35
CA GLU A 17 10.96 -3.67 2.04
C GLU A 17 10.48 -2.22 2.05
N LEU A 18 10.13 -1.74 3.24
CA LEU A 18 9.65 -0.37 3.47
C LEU A 18 10.75 0.48 4.10
N SER A 19 11.07 1.61 3.48
CA SER A 19 11.87 2.66 4.10
C SER A 19 10.99 3.77 4.61
N LEU A 20 11.23 4.23 5.86
CA LEU A 20 10.51 5.36 6.45
C LEU A 20 11.45 6.55 6.58
N PHE A 21 11.00 7.69 6.08
CA PHE A 21 11.71 8.95 6.14
C PHE A 21 10.94 9.97 7.01
N LEU A 22 11.63 10.55 7.99
CA LEU A 22 11.06 11.56 8.87
C LEU A 22 11.32 12.96 8.32
N ALA A 23 10.27 13.60 7.79
CA ALA A 23 10.30 14.97 7.26
C ALA A 23 9.63 16.00 8.17
N VAL A 24 9.34 15.64 9.45
CA VAL A 24 8.65 16.54 10.40
C VAL A 24 9.47 17.80 10.70
N THR A 25 10.79 17.71 10.66
CA THR A 25 11.70 18.83 10.95
C THR A 25 12.49 19.32 9.74
N GLN A 26 12.24 18.75 8.56
CA GLN A 26 13.00 19.01 7.33
C GLN A 26 12.08 19.14 6.14
N ASN A 27 12.27 20.19 5.34
CA ASN A 27 11.61 20.31 4.03
C ASN A 27 12.45 19.56 2.99
N VAL A 28 12.05 18.37 2.62
CA VAL A 28 12.67 17.59 1.55
C VAL A 28 11.67 17.43 0.42
N PHE A 29 12.09 17.84 -0.77
CA PHE A 29 11.32 17.60 -1.98
C PHE A 29 11.74 16.24 -2.57
N PHE A 30 10.83 15.28 -2.59
CA PHE A 30 11.02 13.97 -3.17
C PHE A 30 10.63 14.00 -4.66
N SER A 31 11.60 14.25 -5.54
CA SER A 31 11.35 14.06 -6.97
C SER A 31 11.36 12.57 -7.33
N PRO A 32 10.68 12.16 -8.41
CA PRO A 32 10.72 10.76 -8.87
C PRO A 32 12.15 10.26 -9.13
N GLU A 33 13.06 11.12 -9.60
CA GLU A 33 14.47 10.79 -9.82
C GLU A 33 15.20 10.50 -8.50
N LEU A 34 14.95 11.33 -7.47
CA LEU A 34 15.54 11.14 -6.16
C LEU A 34 15.06 9.82 -5.55
N ILE A 35 13.76 9.55 -5.64
CA ILE A 35 13.17 8.32 -5.11
C ILE A 35 13.77 7.09 -5.81
N ARG A 36 13.85 7.07 -7.14
CA ARG A 36 14.48 5.97 -7.89
C ARG A 36 15.92 5.74 -7.48
N ARG A 37 16.70 6.81 -7.28
CA ARG A 37 18.09 6.69 -6.79
C ARG A 37 18.18 6.13 -5.38
N LEU A 38 17.27 6.54 -4.49
CA LEU A 38 17.22 6.01 -3.12
C LEU A 38 16.76 4.56 -3.09
N ALA A 39 15.84 4.18 -3.97
CA ALA A 39 15.30 2.83 -4.08
C ALA A 39 16.29 1.81 -4.67
N ASP A 40 17.33 2.29 -5.36
CA ASP A 40 18.35 1.42 -5.95
C ASP A 40 19.05 0.59 -4.85
N ARG A 41 19.03 -0.75 -4.99
CA ARG A 41 19.56 -1.68 -4.00
C ARG A 41 21.08 -1.75 -3.97
N HIS A 42 21.75 -1.23 -5.00
CA HIS A 42 23.21 -1.26 -5.12
C HIS A 42 23.85 0.09 -4.82
N LEU A 43 23.22 1.18 -5.23
CA LEU A 43 23.76 2.54 -5.14
C LEU A 43 22.99 3.45 -4.19
N GLY A 44 21.83 3.03 -3.73
CA GLY A 44 20.96 3.76 -2.81
C GLY A 44 20.77 3.08 -1.46
N VAL A 45 19.63 3.34 -0.86
CA VAL A 45 19.20 2.69 0.40
C VAL A 45 18.61 1.30 0.09
N GLY A 46 17.91 1.17 -1.03
CA GLY A 46 17.18 -0.03 -1.43
C GLY A 46 15.86 -0.16 -0.70
N PHE A 47 14.76 -0.15 -1.41
CA PHE A 47 13.42 -0.40 -0.88
C PHE A 47 12.42 -0.64 -2.02
N ASP A 48 11.29 -1.23 -1.69
CA ASP A 48 10.15 -1.35 -2.59
C ASP A 48 9.24 -0.12 -2.49
N GLN A 49 9.06 0.39 -1.26
CA GLN A 49 8.27 1.59 -1.00
C GLN A 49 8.96 2.52 0.00
N LEU A 50 8.78 3.83 -0.20
CA LEU A 50 9.21 4.89 0.69
C LEU A 50 7.98 5.53 1.35
N LEU A 51 7.93 5.52 2.68
CA LEU A 51 6.96 6.28 3.46
C LEU A 51 7.61 7.56 3.99
N VAL A 52 6.97 8.68 3.75
CA VAL A 52 7.42 9.99 4.25
C VAL A 52 6.45 10.48 5.31
N VAL A 53 6.97 10.75 6.49
CA VAL A 53 6.22 11.30 7.63
C VAL A 53 6.36 12.82 7.62
N GLU A 54 5.26 13.52 7.43
CA GLU A 54 5.22 14.97 7.34
C GLU A 54 4.41 15.59 8.49
N PRO A 55 4.61 16.88 8.82
CA PRO A 55 3.77 17.56 9.81
C PRO A 55 2.33 17.65 9.29
N PRO A 56 1.34 17.68 10.21
CA PRO A 56 -0.04 17.83 9.81
C PRO A 56 -0.31 19.23 9.24
N TYR A 57 -1.15 19.30 8.23
CA TYR A 57 -1.63 20.56 7.67
C TYR A 57 -2.92 21.06 8.32
N ASP A 58 -3.51 20.28 9.22
CA ASP A 58 -4.75 20.56 9.91
C ASP A 58 -4.57 20.24 11.42
N PRO A 59 -5.02 21.11 12.34
CA PRO A 59 -4.86 20.89 13.78
C PRO A 59 -5.57 19.63 14.31
N ASP A 60 -6.56 19.11 13.60
CA ASP A 60 -7.25 17.87 13.96
C ASP A 60 -6.46 16.59 13.61
N LEU A 61 -5.35 16.73 12.87
CA LEU A 61 -4.48 15.63 12.48
C LEU A 61 -3.23 15.59 13.35
N ASP A 62 -2.67 14.40 13.49
CA ASP A 62 -1.38 14.20 14.14
C ASP A 62 -0.23 14.26 13.14
N PHE A 63 -0.45 13.71 11.95
CA PHE A 63 0.54 13.67 10.87
C PHE A 63 -0.12 13.70 9.49
N HIS A 64 0.67 14.06 8.50
CA HIS A 64 0.46 13.73 7.10
C HIS A 64 1.50 12.71 6.66
N TYR A 65 1.12 11.72 5.83
CA TYR A 65 2.11 10.82 5.27
C TYR A 65 1.85 10.54 3.80
N ARG A 66 2.95 10.33 3.09
CA ARG A 66 2.97 10.02 1.67
C ARG A 66 3.67 8.69 1.46
N ILE A 67 3.28 7.98 0.41
CA ILE A 67 3.87 6.70 0.04
C ILE A 67 4.31 6.78 -1.41
N PHE A 68 5.52 6.33 -1.68
CA PHE A 68 6.06 6.25 -3.03
C PHE A 68 6.56 4.85 -3.32
N ASN A 69 6.30 4.36 -4.52
CA ASN A 69 6.93 3.16 -5.04
C ASN A 69 8.39 3.43 -5.44
N ALA A 70 9.17 2.37 -5.63
CA ALA A 70 10.56 2.44 -6.06
C ALA A 70 10.74 3.15 -7.42
N ASP A 71 9.72 3.17 -8.28
CA ASP A 71 9.74 3.88 -9.57
C ASP A 71 9.51 5.40 -9.45
N GLY A 72 9.24 5.89 -8.24
CA GLY A 72 8.97 7.29 -7.93
C GLY A 72 7.51 7.70 -8.06
N SER A 73 6.60 6.78 -8.39
CA SER A 73 5.17 7.04 -8.40
C SER A 73 4.61 7.15 -6.97
N GLU A 74 3.71 8.11 -6.73
CA GLU A 74 3.02 8.22 -5.44
C GLU A 74 1.83 7.27 -5.38
N VAL A 75 1.71 6.54 -4.27
CA VAL A 75 0.63 5.58 -4.02
C VAL A 75 -0.38 6.21 -3.08
N SER A 76 -1.63 6.09 -3.42
CA SER A 76 -2.72 6.71 -2.66
C SER A 76 -3.05 5.99 -1.36
N GLN A 77 -2.84 4.66 -1.28
CA GLN A 77 -3.18 3.86 -0.10
C GLN A 77 -2.36 2.56 -0.02
N CYS A 78 -1.88 2.24 1.19
CA CYS A 78 -1.22 0.99 1.50
C CYS A 78 -1.49 0.61 2.96
N GLY A 79 -2.29 -0.42 3.19
CA GLY A 79 -2.64 -0.89 4.54
C GLY A 79 -1.42 -1.34 5.35
N ASN A 80 -0.44 -1.97 4.70
CA ASN A 80 0.82 -2.37 5.33
C ASN A 80 1.64 -1.15 5.70
N GLY A 81 1.74 -0.17 4.81
CA GLY A 81 2.41 1.10 5.07
C GLY A 81 1.80 1.84 6.26
N ALA A 82 0.47 1.89 6.37
CA ALA A 82 -0.23 2.52 7.48
C ALA A 82 0.11 1.86 8.84
N ARG A 83 0.23 0.52 8.88
CA ARG A 83 0.62 -0.22 10.09
C ARG A 83 2.07 0.07 10.48
N CYS A 84 2.99 0.04 9.51
CA CYS A 84 4.39 0.40 9.73
C CYS A 84 4.53 1.85 10.22
N PHE A 85 3.80 2.77 9.60
CA PHE A 85 3.75 4.17 9.99
C PHE A 85 3.37 4.34 11.47
N ALA A 86 2.24 3.76 11.89
CA ALA A 86 1.77 3.89 13.27
C ALA A 86 2.80 3.39 14.30
N ARG A 87 3.45 2.26 14.02
CA ARG A 87 4.52 1.75 14.88
C ARG A 87 5.75 2.65 14.86
N PHE A 88 6.14 3.14 13.70
CA PHE A 88 7.31 4.00 13.54
C PHE A 88 7.19 5.31 14.36
N VAL A 89 6.08 6.05 14.22
CA VAL A 89 5.92 7.33 14.92
C VAL A 89 5.88 7.16 16.45
N ARG A 90 5.40 6.01 16.93
CA ARG A 90 5.46 5.68 18.37
C ARG A 90 6.87 5.27 18.81
N LEU A 91 7.55 4.43 18.06
CA LEU A 91 8.94 4.03 18.35
C LEU A 91 9.89 5.23 18.38
N LYS A 92 9.66 6.21 17.51
CA LYS A 92 10.43 7.47 17.49
C LYS A 92 10.01 8.47 18.55
N GLY A 93 9.01 8.16 19.37
CA GLY A 93 8.51 9.06 20.40
C GLY A 93 7.82 10.32 19.85
N LEU A 94 7.40 10.32 18.58
CA LEU A 94 6.71 11.45 17.96
C LEU A 94 5.28 11.61 18.49
N THR A 95 4.69 10.52 18.95
CA THR A 95 3.39 10.50 19.63
C THR A 95 3.29 9.31 20.60
N ASN A 96 2.55 9.50 21.70
CA ASN A 96 2.17 8.44 22.63
C ASN A 96 0.70 8.04 22.48
N LYS A 97 -0.02 8.63 21.52
CA LYS A 97 -1.43 8.34 21.27
C LYS A 97 -1.59 6.90 20.79
N ARG A 98 -2.70 6.26 21.18
CA ARG A 98 -3.12 4.98 20.62
C ARG A 98 -3.90 5.17 19.32
N ASP A 99 -4.74 6.21 19.25
CA ASP A 99 -5.45 6.62 18.04
C ASP A 99 -4.70 7.77 17.39
N ILE A 100 -4.08 7.48 16.25
CA ILE A 100 -3.25 8.41 15.49
C ILE A 100 -4.05 8.85 14.27
N ARG A 101 -4.38 10.14 14.22
CA ARG A 101 -5.13 10.74 13.11
C ARG A 101 -4.18 11.18 12.03
N VAL A 102 -4.34 10.62 10.85
CA VAL A 102 -3.45 10.90 9.73
C VAL A 102 -4.22 11.29 8.48
N SER A 103 -3.56 12.02 7.61
CA SER A 103 -4.01 12.26 6.24
C SER A 103 -3.05 11.63 5.24
N THR A 104 -3.59 11.21 4.11
CA THR A 104 -2.89 10.69 2.94
C THR A 104 -3.44 11.35 1.68
N ALA A 105 -2.93 10.99 0.52
CA ALA A 105 -3.50 11.40 -0.76
C ALA A 105 -4.98 11.01 -0.92
N ASN A 106 -5.44 9.92 -0.27
CA ASN A 106 -6.83 9.43 -0.33
C ASN A 106 -7.75 9.99 0.77
N GLY A 107 -7.26 10.86 1.63
CA GLY A 107 -8.07 11.46 2.69
C GLY A 107 -7.57 11.14 4.09
N ARG A 108 -8.47 11.22 5.07
CA ARG A 108 -8.16 11.09 6.48
C ARG A 108 -8.48 9.68 6.98
N MET A 109 -7.65 9.16 7.87
CA MET A 109 -7.88 7.89 8.55
C MET A 109 -7.40 7.93 10.01
N VAL A 110 -7.86 6.98 10.80
CA VAL A 110 -7.39 6.76 12.16
C VAL A 110 -6.71 5.40 12.23
N LEU A 111 -5.49 5.41 12.75
CA LEU A 111 -4.69 4.22 12.99
C LEU A 111 -4.74 3.92 14.49
N SER A 112 -5.39 2.83 14.88
CA SER A 112 -5.57 2.47 16.30
C SER A 112 -4.58 1.38 16.69
N VAL A 113 -3.68 1.70 17.62
CA VAL A 113 -2.74 0.73 18.18
C VAL A 113 -3.40 0.02 19.35
N THR A 114 -3.57 -1.29 19.22
CA THR A 114 -4.22 -2.16 20.19
C THR A 114 -3.33 -2.43 21.41
N GLU A 115 -3.85 -3.12 22.43
CA GLU A 115 -3.09 -3.42 23.66
C GLU A 115 -1.95 -4.39 23.45
N ASP A 116 -2.09 -5.28 22.47
CA ASP A 116 -1.09 -6.24 22.01
C ASP A 116 -0.16 -5.67 20.92
N ASP A 117 -0.08 -4.33 20.81
CA ASP A 117 0.74 -3.60 19.84
C ASP A 117 0.45 -3.92 18.35
N LEU A 118 -0.70 -4.50 18.05
CA LEU A 118 -1.18 -4.58 16.67
C LEU A 118 -1.77 -3.24 16.23
N VAL A 119 -1.89 -3.03 14.91
CA VAL A 119 -2.45 -1.80 14.36
C VAL A 119 -3.72 -2.11 13.59
N ARG A 120 -4.84 -1.56 14.06
CA ARG A 120 -6.11 -1.57 13.35
C ARG A 120 -6.16 -0.37 12.42
N VAL A 121 -6.40 -0.64 11.13
CA VAL A 121 -6.56 0.37 10.09
C VAL A 121 -7.96 0.28 9.52
N ASN A 122 -8.71 1.38 9.53
CA ASN A 122 -9.97 1.44 8.82
C ASN A 122 -9.69 1.80 7.36
N MET A 123 -9.83 0.81 6.48
CA MET A 123 -9.57 0.95 5.04
C MET A 123 -10.78 1.50 4.26
N GLY A 124 -11.87 1.84 4.95
CA GLY A 124 -13.13 2.23 4.32
C GLY A 124 -14.01 1.03 3.94
N GLU A 125 -15.08 1.30 3.20
CA GLU A 125 -16.00 0.28 2.72
C GLU A 125 -15.52 -0.28 1.37
N PRO A 126 -15.61 -1.60 1.16
CA PRO A 126 -15.29 -2.21 -0.13
C PRO A 126 -16.34 -1.79 -1.18
N ASN A 127 -15.88 -1.51 -2.38
CA ASN A 127 -16.75 -1.22 -3.50
C ASN A 127 -16.70 -2.37 -4.52
N PHE A 128 -17.86 -2.94 -4.83
CA PHE A 128 -18.00 -4.08 -5.74
C PHE A 128 -18.58 -3.67 -7.11
N GLU A 129 -18.91 -2.39 -7.30
CA GLU A 129 -19.42 -1.91 -8.57
C GLU A 129 -18.30 -1.91 -9.63
N PRO A 130 -18.44 -2.62 -10.76
CA PRO A 130 -17.38 -2.77 -11.74
C PRO A 130 -16.78 -1.45 -12.23
N SER A 131 -17.59 -0.45 -12.44
CA SER A 131 -17.16 0.89 -12.89
C SER A 131 -16.30 1.61 -11.83
N GLN A 132 -16.47 1.28 -10.55
CA GLN A 132 -15.72 1.84 -9.42
C GLN A 132 -14.48 1.00 -9.06
N VAL A 133 -14.37 -0.20 -9.62
CA VAL A 133 -13.17 -1.05 -9.52
C VAL A 133 -12.25 -0.87 -10.71
N PRO A 134 -12.47 0.01 -11.65
CA PRO A 134 -12.10 0.01 -13.07
C PRO A 134 -12.03 -1.39 -13.71
N PHE A 135 -13.15 -2.12 -13.67
CA PHE A 135 -13.27 -3.46 -14.22
C PHE A 135 -14.33 -3.52 -15.31
N ARG A 136 -13.98 -4.05 -16.46
CA ARG A 136 -14.91 -4.19 -17.62
C ARG A 136 -15.86 -5.35 -17.41
N ALA A 137 -17.10 -5.07 -17.05
CA ALA A 137 -18.19 -6.02 -16.94
C ALA A 137 -19.51 -5.39 -17.43
N ASN A 138 -20.39 -6.22 -17.98
CA ASN A 138 -21.71 -5.76 -18.44
C ASN A 138 -22.66 -5.47 -17.28
N LYS A 139 -22.46 -6.14 -16.14
CA LYS A 139 -23.24 -5.99 -14.92
C LYS A 139 -22.41 -6.37 -13.69
N ALA A 140 -22.84 -5.89 -12.52
CA ALA A 140 -22.28 -6.31 -11.25
C ALA A 140 -22.69 -7.76 -10.94
N GLU A 141 -21.71 -8.59 -10.62
CA GLU A 141 -21.90 -9.99 -10.22
C GLU A 141 -21.04 -10.30 -8.98
N LYS A 142 -21.39 -11.35 -8.26
CA LYS A 142 -20.59 -11.80 -7.11
C LYS A 142 -19.24 -12.35 -7.53
N THR A 143 -19.21 -13.01 -8.69
CA THR A 143 -18.00 -13.62 -9.24
C THR A 143 -18.01 -13.48 -10.77
N TYR A 144 -16.82 -13.44 -11.35
CA TYR A 144 -16.61 -13.29 -12.78
C TYR A 144 -15.75 -14.42 -13.31
N ILE A 145 -16.09 -14.88 -14.50
CA ILE A 145 -15.28 -15.85 -15.23
C ILE A 145 -14.30 -15.08 -16.11
N MET A 146 -13.02 -15.41 -15.99
CA MET A 146 -11.93 -14.85 -16.79
C MET A 146 -11.11 -15.97 -17.45
N ARG A 147 -10.51 -15.68 -18.59
CA ARG A 147 -9.59 -16.59 -19.26
C ARG A 147 -8.18 -16.01 -19.19
N ALA A 148 -7.28 -16.70 -18.54
CA ALA A 148 -5.91 -16.29 -18.38
C ALA A 148 -4.98 -17.51 -18.37
N ALA A 149 -3.80 -17.41 -18.98
CA ALA A 149 -2.80 -18.49 -19.05
C ALA A 149 -3.43 -19.85 -19.49
N GLU A 150 -4.26 -19.81 -20.56
CA GLU A 150 -4.96 -20.97 -21.15
C GLU A 150 -5.95 -21.69 -20.21
N GLN A 151 -6.27 -21.12 -19.08
CA GLN A 151 -7.23 -21.66 -18.12
C GLN A 151 -8.40 -20.69 -17.84
N THR A 152 -9.48 -21.25 -17.31
CA THR A 152 -10.64 -20.49 -16.88
C THR A 152 -10.55 -20.27 -15.38
N VAL A 153 -10.60 -18.99 -14.96
CA VAL A 153 -10.48 -18.57 -13.57
C VAL A 153 -11.80 -17.96 -13.12
N LEU A 154 -12.29 -18.37 -11.97
CA LEU A 154 -13.40 -17.73 -11.27
C LEU A 154 -12.83 -16.78 -10.20
N CYS A 155 -13.19 -15.50 -10.27
CA CYS A 155 -12.67 -14.49 -9.34
C CYS A 155 -13.74 -13.54 -8.82
N GLY A 156 -13.51 -13.01 -7.64
CA GLY A 156 -14.19 -11.83 -7.12
C GLY A 156 -13.42 -10.57 -7.52
N VAL A 157 -14.14 -9.45 -7.66
CA VAL A 157 -13.55 -8.16 -8.00
C VAL A 157 -14.02 -7.12 -7.02
N VAL A 158 -13.10 -6.36 -6.45
CA VAL A 158 -13.40 -5.36 -5.40
C VAL A 158 -12.40 -4.21 -5.44
N SER A 159 -12.86 -3.02 -5.09
CA SER A 159 -11.99 -1.88 -4.79
C SER A 159 -11.95 -1.61 -3.29
N MET A 160 -10.72 -1.50 -2.77
CA MET A 160 -10.42 -0.99 -1.43
C MET A 160 -9.68 0.36 -1.52
N GLY A 161 -10.01 1.17 -2.55
CA GLY A 161 -9.27 2.37 -2.95
C GLY A 161 -8.30 2.12 -4.12
N ASN A 162 -8.10 0.85 -4.48
CA ASN A 162 -7.41 0.36 -5.66
C ASN A 162 -8.04 -0.97 -6.12
N PRO A 163 -7.90 -1.37 -7.39
CA PRO A 163 -8.49 -2.59 -7.93
C PRO A 163 -7.87 -3.85 -7.32
N HIS A 164 -8.72 -4.80 -6.94
CA HIS A 164 -8.33 -6.14 -6.51
C HIS A 164 -9.12 -7.20 -7.26
N CYS A 165 -8.43 -8.26 -7.66
CA CYS A 165 -8.99 -9.49 -8.19
C CYS A 165 -8.63 -10.63 -7.23
N VAL A 166 -9.64 -11.26 -6.64
CA VAL A 166 -9.47 -12.30 -5.62
C VAL A 166 -9.88 -13.64 -6.21
N ILE A 167 -8.98 -14.61 -6.15
CA ILE A 167 -9.16 -15.96 -6.68
C ILE A 167 -9.16 -16.93 -5.51
N GLN A 168 -10.23 -17.72 -5.38
CA GLN A 168 -10.27 -18.76 -4.38
C GLN A 168 -9.50 -19.99 -4.88
N VAL A 169 -8.56 -20.44 -4.08
CA VAL A 169 -7.73 -21.63 -4.33
C VAL A 169 -7.86 -22.63 -3.19
N ASP A 170 -7.60 -23.89 -3.44
CA ASP A 170 -7.65 -24.92 -2.40
C ASP A 170 -6.47 -24.80 -1.42
N ASP A 171 -5.31 -24.39 -1.93
CA ASP A 171 -4.09 -24.24 -1.16
C ASP A 171 -3.28 -23.06 -1.68
N VAL A 172 -3.02 -22.08 -0.80
CA VAL A 172 -2.26 -20.85 -1.13
C VAL A 172 -0.79 -21.12 -1.39
N ASP A 173 -0.22 -22.16 -0.78
CA ASP A 173 1.22 -22.47 -0.91
C ASP A 173 1.53 -23.09 -2.26
N THR A 174 0.53 -23.68 -2.93
CA THR A 174 0.66 -24.31 -4.24
C THR A 174 -0.02 -23.53 -5.36
N ALA A 175 -0.61 -22.38 -5.04
CA ALA A 175 -1.28 -21.53 -6.03
C ALA A 175 -0.30 -21.05 -7.12
N ALA A 176 -0.78 -21.01 -8.37
CA ALA A 176 0.02 -20.65 -9.54
C ALA A 176 0.27 -19.13 -9.65
N VAL A 177 0.79 -18.53 -8.57
CA VAL A 177 0.94 -17.06 -8.43
C VAL A 177 1.86 -16.50 -9.50
N GLU A 178 3.01 -17.14 -9.74
CA GLU A 178 4.04 -16.64 -10.67
C GLU A 178 3.59 -16.70 -12.14
N THR A 179 2.73 -17.64 -12.50
CA THR A 179 2.27 -17.83 -13.89
C THR A 179 0.95 -17.12 -14.16
N LEU A 180 0.02 -17.16 -13.22
CA LEU A 180 -1.31 -16.57 -13.38
C LEU A 180 -1.34 -15.10 -12.99
N GLY A 181 -0.63 -14.71 -11.95
CA GLY A 181 -0.60 -13.34 -11.41
C GLY A 181 -0.30 -12.28 -12.47
N PRO A 182 0.83 -12.32 -13.18
CA PRO A 182 1.18 -11.30 -14.18
C PRO A 182 0.18 -11.20 -15.34
N VAL A 183 -0.41 -12.34 -15.75
CA VAL A 183 -1.41 -12.36 -16.83
C VAL A 183 -2.72 -11.75 -16.36
N MET A 184 -3.13 -12.05 -15.14
CA MET A 184 -4.35 -11.49 -14.54
C MET A 184 -4.20 -10.01 -14.20
N GLU A 185 -3.05 -9.58 -13.67
CA GLU A 185 -2.75 -8.19 -13.34
C GLU A 185 -2.96 -7.25 -14.53
N SER A 186 -2.50 -7.68 -15.71
CA SER A 186 -2.56 -6.91 -16.96
C SER A 186 -3.69 -7.34 -17.89
N HIS A 187 -4.66 -8.08 -17.38
CA HIS A 187 -5.77 -8.57 -18.20
C HIS A 187 -6.61 -7.41 -18.76
N GLU A 188 -7.09 -7.55 -20.00
CA GLU A 188 -7.86 -6.51 -20.71
C GLU A 188 -9.09 -5.97 -19.96
N ARG A 189 -9.65 -6.77 -19.06
CA ARG A 189 -10.77 -6.36 -18.21
C ARG A 189 -10.37 -5.42 -17.09
N PHE A 190 -9.07 -5.28 -16.77
CA PHE A 190 -8.52 -4.33 -15.81
C PHE A 190 -7.70 -3.25 -16.53
N PRO A 191 -8.33 -2.20 -17.08
CA PRO A 191 -7.62 -1.17 -17.86
C PRO A 191 -6.58 -0.40 -17.04
N GLU A 192 -6.73 -0.36 -15.72
CA GLU A 192 -5.81 0.28 -14.77
C GLU A 192 -4.96 -0.74 -13.99
N ARG A 193 -4.91 -1.99 -14.47
CA ARG A 193 -4.36 -3.15 -13.75
C ARG A 193 -5.13 -3.47 -12.47
N ALA A 194 -4.74 -4.55 -11.79
CA ALA A 194 -5.33 -4.95 -10.51
C ALA A 194 -4.29 -5.66 -9.64
N ASN A 195 -4.49 -5.62 -8.34
CA ASN A 195 -3.78 -6.49 -7.42
C ASN A 195 -4.44 -7.87 -7.47
N ILE A 196 -3.65 -8.91 -7.66
CA ILE A 196 -4.13 -10.29 -7.74
C ILE A 196 -3.81 -10.99 -6.42
N GLY A 197 -4.86 -11.53 -5.79
CA GLY A 197 -4.75 -12.24 -4.51
C GLY A 197 -5.60 -13.51 -4.47
#